data_299244ff047bb6fb5ec09f12bc557919
#
_entry.id   299244ff047bb6fb5ec09f12bc557919
#
_cell.length_a   1.000
_cell.length_b   1.000
_cell.length_c   1.000
_cell.angle_alpha   90.00
_cell.angle_beta   90.00
_cell.angle_gamma   90.00
#
_symmetry.space_group_name_H-M   'P 1'
#
loop_
_entity.id
_entity.type
_entity.pdbx_description
1 polymer ?
#
loop_
_entity_poly.entity_id
_entity_poly.type
_entity_poly.pdbx_seq_one_letter_code
_entity_poly.pdbx_strand_id
1 'polypeptide(L)'
;MTPTQVVPKKSGITVVQNEKGEEIATRLTSGWRVCIDYRKLNAVTRKYHFPLPFIDQVLERVSGHPFYCFLDGYFGYFQIEIDVEDQENTTFTCLFGTYAYRRMPFGLCNAPATFQRCMLSIFTDIVERIMEVHLKNA
;
A
#
# COMPACT_ATOMS: atom_id res chain seq x y z
N MET A 1 -14.47 -17.37 6.15
CA MET A 1 -13.05 -17.65 6.38
C MET A 1 -12.27 -17.36 5.12
N THR A 2 -11.23 -16.58 5.23
CA THR A 2 -10.47 -16.11 4.08
C THR A 2 -9.27 -17.02 3.86
N PRO A 3 -9.07 -17.57 2.67
CA PRO A 3 -7.92 -18.45 2.39
C PRO A 3 -6.61 -17.65 2.43
N THR A 4 -5.58 -18.32 2.93
CA THR A 4 -4.23 -17.76 3.06
C THR A 4 -3.28 -18.52 2.19
N GLN A 5 -2.45 -17.82 1.44
CA GLN A 5 -1.40 -18.40 0.61
C GLN A 5 -0.06 -17.75 0.92
N VAL A 6 0.97 -18.56 1.06
CA VAL A 6 2.34 -18.09 1.20
C VAL A 6 3.02 -18.20 -0.16
N VAL A 7 3.54 -17.09 -0.65
CA VAL A 7 4.21 -17.02 -1.94
C VAL A 7 5.62 -16.44 -1.81
N PRO A 8 6.59 -16.89 -2.61
CA PRO A 8 7.92 -16.29 -2.60
C PRO A 8 7.87 -14.85 -3.11
N LYS A 9 8.64 -13.98 -2.51
CA LYS A 9 8.85 -12.62 -3.06
C LYS A 9 9.59 -12.76 -4.39
N LYS A 10 9.14 -12.03 -5.41
CA LYS A 10 9.90 -11.91 -6.65
C LYS A 10 11.25 -11.28 -6.31
N SER A 11 12.35 -12.01 -6.55
CA SER A 11 13.69 -11.47 -6.37
C SER A 11 13.99 -10.50 -7.52
N GLY A 12 14.19 -9.21 -7.19
CA GLY A 12 14.78 -8.25 -8.11
C GLY A 12 16.30 -8.25 -7.94
N ILE A 13 17.04 -7.94 -9.01
CA ILE A 13 18.45 -7.63 -8.93
C ILE A 13 18.56 -6.14 -8.61
N THR A 14 19.18 -5.81 -7.47
CA THR A 14 19.48 -4.42 -7.11
C THR A 14 20.98 -4.18 -7.35
N VAL A 15 21.30 -3.09 -8.00
CA VAL A 15 22.69 -2.65 -8.21
C VAL A 15 23.08 -1.79 -7.01
N VAL A 16 24.13 -2.19 -6.30
CA VAL A 16 24.70 -1.45 -5.16
C VAL A 16 26.15 -1.13 -5.49
N GLN A 17 26.61 0.07 -5.18
CA GLN A 17 28.03 0.43 -5.29
C GLN A 17 28.80 -0.11 -4.09
N ASN A 18 29.93 -0.78 -4.36
CA ASN A 18 30.85 -1.21 -3.32
C ASN A 18 31.74 -0.02 -2.84
N GLU A 19 32.56 -0.26 -1.83
CA GLU A 19 33.48 0.74 -1.28
C GLU A 19 34.50 1.28 -2.33
N LYS A 20 34.66 0.59 -3.46
CA LYS A 20 35.52 0.98 -4.58
C LYS A 20 34.76 1.74 -5.69
N GLY A 21 33.44 1.98 -5.51
CA GLY A 21 32.59 2.63 -6.50
C GLY A 21 32.16 1.76 -7.69
N GLU A 22 32.43 0.44 -7.63
CA GLU A 22 32.03 -0.50 -8.69
C GLU A 22 30.57 -0.91 -8.46
N GLU A 23 29.79 -1.00 -9.53
CA GLU A 23 28.41 -1.47 -9.48
C GLU A 23 28.38 -2.99 -9.35
N ILE A 24 27.82 -3.48 -8.24
CA ILE A 24 27.64 -4.91 -7.98
C ILE A 24 26.15 -5.24 -8.02
N ALA A 25 25.77 -6.21 -8.84
CA ALA A 25 24.43 -6.77 -8.84
C ALA A 25 24.25 -7.63 -7.59
N THR A 26 23.40 -7.19 -6.66
CA THR A 26 23.06 -7.94 -5.43
C THR A 26 21.67 -8.53 -5.59
N ARG A 27 21.54 -9.84 -5.34
CA ARG A 27 20.23 -10.47 -5.15
C ARG A 27 19.67 -10.03 -3.80
N LEU A 28 18.48 -9.44 -3.80
CA LEU A 28 17.69 -9.33 -2.58
C LEU A 28 17.43 -10.72 -2.03
N THR A 29 17.65 -10.90 -0.73
CA THR A 29 17.39 -12.16 -0.04
C THR A 29 15.98 -12.66 -0.35
N SER A 30 15.86 -13.94 -0.74
CA SER A 30 14.59 -14.60 -0.98
C SER A 30 13.75 -14.57 0.30
N GLY A 31 12.66 -13.80 0.29
CA GLY A 31 11.69 -13.77 1.37
C GLY A 31 10.36 -14.38 0.92
N TRP A 32 9.56 -14.82 1.87
CA TRP A 32 8.19 -15.24 1.64
C TRP A 32 7.24 -14.13 2.04
N ARG A 33 6.11 -13.99 1.36
CA ARG A 33 5.03 -13.12 1.78
C ARG A 33 3.74 -13.92 1.94
N VAL A 34 2.97 -13.54 2.94
CA VAL A 34 1.63 -14.08 3.16
C VAL A 34 0.65 -13.26 2.34
N CYS A 35 -0.13 -13.93 1.50
CA CYS A 35 -1.20 -13.32 0.73
C CYS A 35 -2.53 -13.85 1.25
N ILE A 36 -3.46 -12.96 1.54
CA ILE A 36 -4.80 -13.29 1.99
C ILE A 36 -5.77 -12.94 0.87
N ASP A 37 -6.65 -13.86 0.54
CA ASP A 37 -7.63 -13.67 -0.52
C ASP A 37 -8.91 -13.02 0.01
N TYR A 38 -9.00 -11.71 -0.09
CA TYR A 38 -10.15 -10.93 0.33
C TYR A 38 -11.25 -10.79 -0.74
N ARG A 39 -11.19 -11.50 -1.87
CA ARG A 39 -12.17 -11.35 -2.97
C ARG A 39 -13.62 -11.55 -2.50
N LYS A 40 -13.87 -12.55 -1.67
CA LYS A 40 -15.21 -12.82 -1.11
C LYS A 40 -15.66 -11.70 -0.17
N LEU A 41 -14.79 -11.24 0.72
CA LEU A 41 -15.07 -10.12 1.62
C LEU A 41 -15.32 -8.84 0.80
N ASN A 42 -14.48 -8.53 -0.17
CA ASN A 42 -14.62 -7.35 -1.01
C ASN A 42 -15.92 -7.34 -1.82
N ALA A 43 -16.45 -8.52 -2.19
CA ALA A 43 -17.70 -8.63 -2.95
C ALA A 43 -18.93 -8.18 -2.13
N VAL A 44 -18.90 -8.37 -0.81
CA VAL A 44 -20.02 -8.03 0.10
C VAL A 44 -19.77 -6.71 0.85
N THR A 45 -18.57 -6.18 0.80
CA THR A 45 -18.22 -4.92 1.47
C THR A 45 -18.76 -3.73 0.68
N ARG A 46 -19.44 -2.82 1.37
CA ARG A 46 -19.87 -1.54 0.77
C ARG A 46 -18.66 -0.71 0.40
N LYS A 47 -18.52 -0.41 -0.87
CA LYS A 47 -17.40 0.39 -1.37
C LYS A 47 -17.55 1.86 -1.00
N TYR A 48 -16.45 2.47 -0.59
CA TYR A 48 -16.37 3.93 -0.39
C TYR A 48 -16.24 4.62 -1.74
N HIS A 49 -17.11 5.60 -1.97
CA HIS A 49 -17.06 6.46 -3.15
C HIS A 49 -16.17 7.69 -2.87
N PHE A 50 -14.90 7.44 -2.58
CA PHE A 50 -13.93 8.52 -2.40
C PHE A 50 -13.20 8.75 -3.72
N PRO A 51 -13.24 9.97 -4.30
CA PRO A 51 -12.61 10.24 -5.58
C PRO A 51 -11.09 10.13 -5.44
N LEU A 52 -10.49 9.26 -6.26
CA LEU A 52 -9.05 9.18 -6.41
C LEU A 52 -8.63 10.09 -7.57
N PRO A 53 -7.56 10.87 -7.44
CA PRO A 53 -7.08 11.70 -8.52
C PRO A 53 -6.59 10.85 -9.69
N PHE A 54 -6.90 11.25 -10.92
CA PHE A 54 -6.31 10.65 -12.10
C PHE A 54 -4.85 11.06 -12.22
N ILE A 55 -4.00 10.13 -12.69
CA ILE A 55 -2.56 10.40 -12.82
C ILE A 55 -2.28 11.61 -13.71
N ASP A 56 -3.05 11.81 -14.77
CA ASP A 56 -2.90 12.95 -15.66
C ASP A 56 -3.11 14.29 -14.95
N GLN A 57 -4.07 14.35 -14.02
CA GLN A 57 -4.32 15.54 -13.20
C GLN A 57 -3.15 15.81 -12.24
N VAL A 58 -2.59 14.75 -11.64
CA VAL A 58 -1.42 14.86 -10.78
C VAL A 58 -0.21 15.35 -11.57
N LEU A 59 0.04 14.78 -12.75
CA LEU A 59 1.13 15.18 -13.63
C LEU A 59 1.00 16.63 -14.11
N GLU A 60 -0.22 17.10 -14.41
CA GLU A 60 -0.48 18.49 -14.78
C GLU A 60 -0.14 19.45 -13.64
N ARG A 61 -0.53 19.11 -12.40
CA ARG A 61 -0.26 19.94 -11.22
C ARG A 61 1.24 20.02 -10.88
N VAL A 62 1.98 18.93 -11.05
CA VAL A 62 3.43 18.91 -10.77
C VAL A 62 4.25 19.45 -11.93
N SER A 63 3.69 19.56 -13.13
CA SER A 63 4.39 20.09 -14.28
C SER A 63 4.81 21.55 -14.05
N GLY A 64 5.97 21.94 -14.55
CA GLY A 64 6.49 23.30 -14.40
C GLY A 64 7.35 23.53 -13.15
N HIS A 65 7.43 22.57 -12.23
CA HIS A 65 8.38 22.63 -11.13
C HIS A 65 9.76 22.07 -11.54
N PRO A 66 10.86 22.73 -11.15
CA PRO A 66 12.21 22.30 -11.58
C PRO A 66 12.71 21.05 -10.85
N PHE A 67 12.14 20.73 -9.69
CA PHE A 67 12.58 19.60 -8.86
C PHE A 67 11.40 18.84 -8.28
N TYR A 68 11.53 17.52 -8.16
CA TYR A 68 10.57 16.62 -7.56
C TYR A 68 11.23 15.72 -6.53
N CYS A 69 10.52 15.41 -5.46
CA CYS A 69 10.87 14.39 -4.49
C CYS A 69 9.77 13.35 -4.45
N PHE A 70 10.13 12.08 -4.60
CA PHE A 70 9.19 10.97 -4.51
C PHE A 70 9.29 10.35 -3.13
N LEU A 71 8.17 10.28 -2.42
CA LEU A 71 8.04 9.62 -1.13
C LEU A 71 7.19 8.38 -1.31
N ASP A 72 7.69 7.24 -0.83
CA ASP A 72 6.98 5.97 -0.88
C ASP A 72 6.32 5.68 0.48
N GLY A 73 4.99 5.61 0.47
CA GLY A 73 4.17 5.27 1.64
C GLY A 73 3.97 3.77 1.85
N TYR A 74 4.91 2.92 1.49
CA TYR A 74 4.77 1.46 1.49
C TYR A 74 4.20 0.88 2.79
N PHE A 75 4.62 1.36 3.95
CA PHE A 75 4.09 0.94 5.25
C PHE A 75 2.87 1.74 5.71
N GLY A 76 2.39 2.68 4.93
CA GLY A 76 1.32 3.59 5.34
C GLY A 76 0.01 2.88 5.67
N TYR A 77 -0.35 1.83 4.96
CA TYR A 77 -1.56 1.05 5.21
C TYR A 77 -1.54 0.42 6.61
N PHE A 78 -0.43 -0.15 7.03
CA PHE A 78 -0.27 -0.78 8.34
C PHE A 78 -0.20 0.23 9.51
N GLN A 79 -0.22 1.51 9.25
CA GLN A 79 -0.32 2.55 10.28
C GLN A 79 -1.77 2.93 10.57
N ILE A 80 -2.70 2.56 9.71
CA ILE A 80 -4.13 2.85 9.86
C ILE A 80 -4.79 1.71 10.63
N GLU A 81 -5.46 2.04 11.73
CA GLU A 81 -6.21 1.06 12.52
C GLU A 81 -7.52 0.69 11.83
N ILE A 82 -7.87 -0.59 11.89
CA ILE A 82 -9.19 -1.08 11.52
C ILE A 82 -10.11 -0.86 12.71
N ASP A 83 -11.30 -0.33 12.45
CA ASP A 83 -12.32 -0.21 13.49
C ASP A 83 -12.57 -1.55 14.17
N VAL A 84 -12.74 -1.55 15.49
CA VAL A 84 -12.87 -2.77 16.30
C VAL A 84 -14.03 -3.65 15.79
N GLU A 85 -15.12 -3.02 15.37
CA GLU A 85 -16.29 -3.72 14.81
C GLU A 85 -15.99 -4.44 13.49
N ASP A 86 -15.02 -3.92 12.72
CA ASP A 86 -14.63 -4.46 11.41
C ASP A 86 -13.47 -5.46 11.49
N GLN A 87 -12.77 -5.54 12.61
CA GLN A 87 -11.61 -6.44 12.74
C GLN A 87 -12.00 -7.91 12.54
N GLU A 88 -13.14 -8.33 13.06
CA GLU A 88 -13.63 -9.70 12.88
C GLU A 88 -13.89 -10.05 11.42
N ASN A 89 -14.26 -9.07 10.60
CA ASN A 89 -14.50 -9.26 9.17
C ASN A 89 -13.23 -9.54 8.39
N THR A 90 -12.07 -9.19 8.93
CA THR A 90 -10.74 -9.39 8.29
C THR A 90 -10.04 -10.66 8.73
N THR A 91 -10.76 -11.60 9.36
CA THR A 91 -10.20 -12.86 9.85
C THR A 91 -9.69 -13.75 8.71
N PHE A 92 -8.57 -14.37 8.95
CA PHE A 92 -7.98 -15.37 8.07
C PHE A 92 -7.48 -16.57 8.88
N THR A 93 -7.42 -17.72 8.23
CA THR A 93 -6.98 -18.96 8.86
C THR A 93 -5.67 -19.42 8.25
N CYS A 94 -4.74 -19.85 9.08
CA CYS A 94 -3.53 -20.52 8.70
C CYS A 94 -3.31 -21.78 9.54
N LEU A 95 -2.20 -22.47 9.33
CA LEU A 95 -1.89 -23.70 10.06
C LEU A 95 -1.80 -23.52 11.58
N PHE A 96 -1.57 -22.29 12.04
CA PHE A 96 -1.40 -21.96 13.46
C PHE A 96 -2.65 -21.43 14.14
N GLY A 97 -3.75 -21.26 13.40
CA GLY A 97 -5.02 -20.76 13.95
C GLY A 97 -5.70 -19.69 13.08
N THR A 98 -6.68 -19.05 13.68
CA THR A 98 -7.44 -17.95 13.07
C THR A 98 -6.98 -16.63 13.68
N TYR A 99 -6.69 -15.68 12.83
CA TYR A 99 -6.17 -14.35 13.19
C TYR A 99 -6.94 -13.26 12.48
N ALA A 100 -6.93 -12.06 13.05
CA ALA A 100 -7.46 -10.85 12.45
C ALA A 100 -6.39 -9.75 12.43
N TYR A 101 -6.43 -8.90 11.43
CA TYR A 101 -5.58 -7.71 11.41
C TYR A 101 -6.16 -6.61 12.29
N ARG A 102 -5.33 -5.98 13.11
CA ARG A 102 -5.65 -4.72 13.80
C ARG A 102 -5.37 -3.49 12.94
N ARG A 103 -4.44 -3.63 12.02
CA ARG A 103 -4.01 -2.58 11.09
C ARG A 103 -4.41 -2.97 9.67
N MET A 104 -4.68 -1.97 8.85
CA MET A 104 -5.21 -2.17 7.51
C MET A 104 -4.21 -2.89 6.60
N PRO A 105 -4.51 -4.13 6.15
CA PRO A 105 -3.66 -4.85 5.22
C PRO A 105 -3.94 -4.42 3.77
N PHE A 106 -3.04 -4.81 2.87
CA PHE A 106 -3.29 -4.72 1.44
C PHE A 106 -4.39 -5.69 1.00
N GLY A 107 -5.13 -5.31 -0.03
CA GLY A 107 -6.12 -6.18 -0.68
C GLY A 107 -7.57 -5.96 -0.26
N LEU A 108 -7.84 -5.17 0.78
CA LEU A 108 -9.20 -4.73 1.11
C LEU A 108 -9.68 -3.68 0.09
N CYS A 109 -10.93 -3.77 -0.35
CA CYS A 109 -11.46 -2.89 -1.40
C CYS A 109 -11.47 -1.41 -1.01
N ASN A 110 -11.65 -1.10 0.27
CA ASN A 110 -11.68 0.28 0.77
C ASN A 110 -10.30 0.79 1.27
N ALA A 111 -9.26 -0.04 1.24
CA ALA A 111 -7.95 0.35 1.72
C ALA A 111 -7.34 1.53 0.92
N PRO A 112 -7.37 1.55 -0.43
CA PRO A 112 -6.86 2.67 -1.19
C PRO A 112 -7.58 3.99 -0.87
N ALA A 113 -8.91 3.99 -0.85
CA ALA A 113 -9.70 5.18 -0.56
C ALA A 113 -9.49 5.68 0.87
N THR A 114 -9.40 4.79 1.83
CA THR A 114 -9.13 5.12 3.24
C THR A 114 -7.75 5.74 3.40
N PHE A 115 -6.74 5.18 2.77
CA PHE A 115 -5.38 5.71 2.79
C PHE A 115 -5.31 7.10 2.15
N GLN A 116 -5.91 7.28 0.99
CA GLN A 116 -5.96 8.57 0.29
C GLN A 116 -6.62 9.64 1.16
N ARG A 117 -7.77 9.33 1.75
CA ARG A 117 -8.46 10.23 2.67
C ARG A 117 -7.60 10.59 3.88
N CYS A 118 -6.91 9.62 4.44
CA CYS A 118 -6.00 9.83 5.57
C CYS A 118 -4.85 10.78 5.18
N MET A 119 -4.22 10.55 4.03
CA MET A 119 -3.13 11.41 3.53
C MET A 119 -3.60 12.83 3.27
N LEU A 120 -4.74 13.01 2.62
CA LEU A 120 -5.32 14.33 2.37
C LEU A 120 -5.68 15.05 3.67
N SER A 121 -6.13 14.34 4.69
CA SER A 121 -6.43 14.90 6.01
C SER A 121 -5.18 15.33 6.76
N ILE A 122 -4.13 14.50 6.76
CA ILE A 122 -2.87 14.80 7.45
C ILE A 122 -2.15 15.98 6.79
N PHE A 123 -2.14 16.03 5.46
CA PHE A 123 -1.40 17.02 4.69
C PHE A 123 -2.27 18.12 4.09
N THR A 124 -3.43 18.40 4.69
CA THR A 124 -4.40 19.40 4.22
C THR A 124 -3.76 20.74 3.85
N ASP A 125 -2.77 21.20 4.62
CA ASP A 125 -2.15 22.52 4.43
C ASP A 125 -1.21 22.59 3.23
N ILE A 126 -0.71 21.44 2.77
CA ILE A 126 0.35 21.37 1.76
C ILE A 126 -0.05 20.61 0.48
N VAL A 127 -1.15 19.86 0.52
CA VAL A 127 -1.70 19.20 -0.68
C VAL A 127 -2.12 20.25 -1.70
N GLU A 128 -1.87 19.98 -2.98
CA GLU A 128 -2.09 20.89 -4.12
C GLU A 128 -1.20 22.13 -4.16
N ARG A 129 -0.40 22.36 -3.13
CA ARG A 129 0.57 23.48 -3.09
C ARG A 129 2.00 23.02 -3.39
N ILE A 130 2.46 22.03 -2.61
CA ILE A 130 3.83 21.49 -2.70
C ILE A 130 3.85 19.96 -2.69
N MET A 131 2.70 19.33 -2.51
CA MET A 131 2.58 17.88 -2.40
C MET A 131 1.35 17.39 -3.18
N GLU A 132 1.52 16.27 -3.87
CA GLU A 132 0.43 15.50 -4.46
C GLU A 132 0.46 14.07 -3.92
N VAL A 133 -0.71 13.51 -3.66
CA VAL A 133 -0.87 12.13 -3.20
C VAL A 133 -1.46 11.30 -4.32
N HIS A 134 -0.70 10.32 -4.78
CA HIS A 134 -1.13 9.40 -5.82
C HIS A 134 -0.96 7.96 -5.37
N LEU A 135 -2.03 7.16 -5.52
CA LEU A 135 -1.99 5.73 -5.27
C LEU A 135 -1.74 4.99 -6.57
N LYS A 136 -0.65 4.25 -6.60
CA LYS A 136 -0.40 3.31 -7.68
C LYS A 136 -1.39 2.16 -7.55
N ASN A 137 -2.26 2.00 -8.53
CA ASN A 137 -3.13 0.83 -8.58
C ASN A 137 -2.26 -0.42 -8.66
N ALA A 138 -2.42 -1.29 -7.68
CA ALA A 138 -1.77 -2.59 -7.68
C ALA A 138 -2.45 -3.54 -8.65
#